data_5393d09bb5a97c92397f97c8d7251561
#
_entry.id   5393d09bb5a97c92397f97c8d7251561
#
_cell.length_a   1.000
_cell.length_b   1.000
_cell.length_c   1.000
_cell.angle_alpha   90.00
_cell.angle_beta   90.00
_cell.angle_gamma   90.00
#
_symmetry.space_group_name_H-M   'P 1'
#
loop_
_entity.id
_entity.type
_entity.pdbx_description
1 polymer ?
#
loop_
_entity_poly.entity_id
_entity_poly.type
_entity_poly.pdbx_seq_one_letter_code
_entity_poly.pdbx_strand_id
1 'polypeptide(L)'
;GHTVNVAHIYGPTGRRGSFDKIMPTPWERDPWRISGGRELKVFDIGIAKLGLLICYDIEFPLLSRALAEAGAEVILAPSNTETEWGYWRVRTGAVARALENQVYTVHAPVVGSAPFCLACENNTGAAGIFAPSDRGLPPGGIIALGEMNRAQWVHATVDLDLTAELRDSGGVQTFKHWPEQPGAGPLPPAQLFSLV
;
A
#
# COMPACT_ATOMS: atom_id res chain seq x y z
N GLY A 1 22.39 -15.49 9.90
CA GLY A 1 20.97 -15.47 9.51
C GLY A 1 20.50 -14.04 9.34
N HIS A 2 19.51 -13.81 8.52
CA HIS A 2 18.87 -12.49 8.37
C HIS A 2 17.55 -12.48 9.11
N THR A 3 17.28 -11.42 9.88
CA THR A 3 15.98 -11.15 10.48
C THR A 3 15.18 -10.30 9.49
N VAL A 4 13.95 -10.69 9.20
CA VAL A 4 13.05 -9.98 8.29
C VAL A 4 11.70 -9.72 8.96
N ASN A 5 11.04 -8.64 8.57
CA ASN A 5 9.64 -8.40 8.89
C ASN A 5 8.80 -9.07 7.80
N VAL A 6 7.94 -10.02 8.18
CA VAL A 6 7.25 -10.88 7.21
C VAL A 6 5.75 -10.90 7.42
N ALA A 7 5.00 -10.76 6.33
CA ALA A 7 3.57 -11.07 6.28
C ALA A 7 3.35 -12.47 5.71
N HIS A 8 2.53 -13.28 6.38
CA HIS A 8 2.11 -14.60 5.90
C HIS A 8 0.69 -14.55 5.36
N ILE A 9 0.47 -15.23 4.25
CA ILE A 9 -0.84 -15.43 3.64
C ILE A 9 -1.27 -16.87 3.87
N TYR A 10 -2.47 -17.04 4.39
CA TYR A 10 -3.06 -18.34 4.69
C TYR A 10 -4.34 -18.53 3.88
N GLY A 11 -4.44 -19.64 3.19
CA GLY A 11 -5.68 -20.12 2.57
C GLY A 11 -6.41 -21.10 3.48
N PRO A 12 -7.59 -21.62 3.04
CA PRO A 12 -8.40 -22.56 3.83
C PRO A 12 -7.69 -23.87 4.21
N THR A 13 -6.64 -24.25 3.46
CA THR A 13 -5.86 -25.48 3.68
C THR A 13 -4.52 -25.22 4.37
N GLY A 14 -4.31 -24.02 4.93
CA GLY A 14 -3.08 -23.61 5.63
C GLY A 14 -2.30 -22.51 4.92
N ARG A 15 -1.04 -22.34 5.34
CA ARG A 15 -0.15 -21.30 4.80
C ARG A 15 0.05 -21.45 3.30
N ARG A 16 -0.10 -20.37 2.56
CA ARG A 16 0.03 -20.32 1.11
C ARG A 16 1.25 -19.56 0.62
N GLY A 17 1.71 -18.57 1.37
CA GLY A 17 2.85 -17.75 0.96
C GLY A 17 3.33 -16.80 2.04
N SER A 18 4.37 -16.05 1.70
CA SER A 18 4.92 -15.00 2.55
C SER A 18 5.50 -13.87 1.71
N PHE A 19 5.49 -12.68 2.27
CA PHE A 19 6.10 -11.48 1.72
C PHE A 19 7.00 -10.84 2.79
N ASP A 20 8.25 -10.59 2.45
CA ASP A 20 9.21 -9.91 3.31
C ASP A 20 9.17 -8.41 3.02
N LYS A 21 9.01 -7.59 4.06
CA LYS A 21 9.02 -6.13 3.93
C LYS A 21 10.26 -5.66 3.18
N ILE A 22 10.06 -4.84 2.14
CA ILE A 22 11.15 -4.40 1.25
C ILE A 22 11.93 -3.25 1.89
N MET A 23 11.23 -2.28 2.50
CA MET A 23 11.80 -1.04 3.02
C MET A 23 11.69 -0.98 4.54
N PRO A 24 12.69 -1.51 5.30
CA PRO A 24 12.71 -1.32 6.73
C PRO A 24 12.81 0.17 7.10
N THR A 25 12.08 0.58 8.12
CA THR A 25 12.18 1.92 8.72
C THR A 25 13.55 2.13 9.37
N PRO A 26 13.95 3.36 9.69
CA PRO A 26 15.20 3.60 10.42
C PRO A 26 15.32 2.77 11.70
N TRP A 27 14.22 2.68 12.49
CA TRP A 27 14.21 1.90 13.72
C TRP A 27 14.34 0.39 13.49
N GLU A 28 13.69 -0.13 12.48
CA GLU A 28 13.85 -1.53 12.07
C GLU A 28 15.27 -1.85 11.62
N ARG A 29 15.97 -0.88 10.98
CA ARG A 29 17.39 -1.04 10.59
C ARG A 29 18.33 -1.02 11.80
N ASP A 30 18.07 -0.09 12.72
CA ASP A 30 18.84 0.08 13.95
C ASP A 30 17.92 0.62 15.06
N PRO A 31 17.76 -0.06 16.21
CA PRO A 31 18.58 -1.20 16.71
C PRO A 31 18.12 -2.60 16.33
N TRP A 32 16.95 -2.80 15.67
CA TRP A 32 16.37 -4.14 15.47
C TRP A 32 17.10 -4.99 14.42
N ARG A 33 17.96 -4.41 13.59
CA ARG A 33 18.75 -5.08 12.56
C ARG A 33 17.91 -5.92 11.59
N ILE A 34 16.72 -5.42 11.25
CA ILE A 34 15.86 -6.04 10.25
C ILE A 34 16.40 -5.74 8.86
N SER A 35 16.55 -6.77 8.07
CA SER A 35 16.96 -6.70 6.66
C SER A 35 15.73 -6.51 5.76
N GLY A 36 15.89 -5.74 4.69
CA GLY A 36 14.87 -5.64 3.65
C GLY A 36 14.76 -6.91 2.80
N GLY A 37 13.53 -7.22 2.41
CA GLY A 37 13.23 -8.21 1.39
C GLY A 37 13.75 -7.79 0.01
N ARG A 38 13.72 -8.72 -0.95
CA ARG A 38 14.22 -8.49 -2.32
C ARG A 38 13.22 -8.83 -3.40
N GLU A 39 12.08 -9.43 -3.03
CA GLU A 39 11.11 -9.94 -3.98
C GLU A 39 9.75 -9.29 -3.76
N LEU A 40 9.18 -8.76 -4.82
CA LEU A 40 7.77 -8.38 -4.88
C LEU A 40 6.96 -9.59 -5.35
N LYS A 41 5.81 -9.82 -4.72
CA LYS A 41 4.97 -11.00 -5.01
C LYS A 41 3.52 -10.58 -5.18
N VAL A 42 2.88 -11.15 -6.19
CA VAL A 42 1.43 -11.11 -6.38
C VAL A 42 0.88 -12.49 -6.09
N PHE A 43 -0.17 -12.55 -5.28
CA PHE A 43 -0.81 -13.77 -4.85
C PHE A 43 -2.18 -13.90 -5.50
N ASP A 44 -2.34 -14.88 -6.36
CA ASP A 44 -3.64 -15.23 -6.93
C ASP A 44 -4.43 -16.08 -5.92
N ILE A 45 -5.56 -15.56 -5.48
CA ILE A 45 -6.46 -16.26 -4.54
C ILE A 45 -7.71 -16.80 -5.23
N GLY A 46 -7.75 -16.80 -6.56
CA GLY A 46 -8.83 -17.29 -7.40
C GLY A 46 -9.92 -16.25 -7.70
N ILE A 47 -10.23 -15.38 -6.74
CA ILE A 47 -11.23 -14.30 -6.89
C ILE A 47 -10.59 -12.93 -7.05
N ALA A 48 -9.30 -12.79 -6.76
CA ALA A 48 -8.52 -11.55 -6.91
C ALA A 48 -7.01 -11.86 -6.91
N LYS A 49 -6.23 -10.95 -7.45
CA LYS A 49 -4.77 -10.92 -7.36
C LYS A 49 -4.33 -9.87 -6.36
N LEU A 50 -3.69 -10.31 -5.28
CA LEU A 50 -3.30 -9.47 -4.15
C LEU A 50 -1.80 -9.16 -4.18
N GLY A 51 -1.47 -7.88 -4.07
CA GLY A 51 -0.13 -7.42 -3.69
C GLY A 51 -0.05 -7.11 -2.20
N LEU A 52 1.13 -7.21 -1.60
CA LEU A 52 1.38 -6.79 -0.22
C LEU A 52 2.49 -5.74 -0.19
N LEU A 53 2.26 -4.71 0.66
CA LEU A 53 3.26 -3.70 1.00
C LEU A 53 3.13 -3.39 2.49
N ILE A 54 4.13 -3.75 3.29
CA ILE A 54 4.05 -3.63 4.74
C ILE A 54 4.39 -2.21 5.18
N CYS A 55 3.40 -1.47 5.71
CA CYS A 55 3.57 -0.17 6.36
C CYS A 55 4.36 0.82 5.48
N TYR A 56 5.63 1.09 5.83
CA TYR A 56 6.52 2.00 5.12
C TYR A 56 6.70 1.68 3.62
N ASP A 57 6.56 0.42 3.20
CA ASP A 57 6.65 0.04 1.79
C ASP A 57 5.67 0.82 0.91
N ILE A 58 4.45 1.11 1.40
CA ILE A 58 3.41 1.80 0.61
C ILE A 58 3.75 3.26 0.30
N GLU A 59 4.70 3.85 1.04
CA GLU A 59 5.18 5.21 0.79
C GLU A 59 6.09 5.29 -0.46
N PHE A 60 6.56 4.15 -1.00
CA PHE A 60 7.43 4.06 -2.17
C PHE A 60 6.64 3.71 -3.43
N PRO A 61 6.46 4.66 -4.38
CA PRO A 61 5.56 4.47 -5.52
C PRO A 61 5.96 3.32 -6.45
N LEU A 62 7.24 3.09 -6.65
CA LEU A 62 7.72 2.06 -7.58
C LEU A 62 7.39 0.63 -7.14
N LEU A 63 7.25 0.38 -5.82
CA LEU A 63 6.90 -0.94 -5.31
C LEU A 63 5.46 -1.31 -5.70
N SER A 64 4.52 -0.39 -5.49
CA SER A 64 3.12 -0.60 -5.89
C SER A 64 2.95 -0.63 -7.40
N ARG A 65 3.74 0.17 -8.12
CA ARG A 65 3.76 0.14 -9.58
C ARG A 65 4.15 -1.24 -10.11
N ALA A 66 5.23 -1.81 -9.60
CA ALA A 66 5.69 -3.15 -10.00
C ALA A 66 4.66 -4.24 -9.67
N LEU A 67 3.97 -4.15 -8.51
CA LEU A 67 2.88 -5.07 -8.19
C LEU A 67 1.71 -4.95 -9.16
N ALA A 68 1.30 -3.73 -9.51
CA ALA A 68 0.21 -3.49 -10.43
C ALA A 68 0.55 -3.97 -11.86
N GLU A 69 1.79 -3.78 -12.32
CA GLU A 69 2.29 -4.32 -13.60
C GLU A 69 2.34 -5.85 -13.61
N ALA A 70 2.61 -6.47 -12.47
CA ALA A 70 2.52 -7.91 -12.29
C ALA A 70 1.08 -8.43 -12.16
N GLY A 71 0.07 -7.54 -12.27
CA GLY A 71 -1.34 -7.87 -12.30
C GLY A 71 -2.05 -7.80 -10.94
N ALA A 72 -1.47 -7.17 -9.90
CA ALA A 72 -2.20 -6.93 -8.66
C ALA A 72 -3.42 -6.04 -8.90
N GLU A 73 -4.56 -6.47 -8.37
CA GLU A 73 -5.85 -5.76 -8.42
C GLU A 73 -6.15 -5.06 -7.09
N VAL A 74 -5.66 -5.64 -6.01
CA VAL A 74 -5.77 -5.10 -4.66
C VAL A 74 -4.41 -5.13 -3.98
N ILE A 75 -3.99 -4.01 -3.39
CA ILE A 75 -2.75 -3.93 -2.61
C ILE A 75 -3.11 -3.82 -1.12
N LEU A 76 -2.66 -4.77 -0.33
CA LEU A 76 -2.86 -4.82 1.11
C LEU A 76 -1.68 -4.14 1.82
N ALA A 77 -1.98 -3.19 2.70
CA ALA A 77 -1.00 -2.45 3.49
C ALA A 77 -1.23 -2.66 5.01
N PRO A 78 -0.88 -3.83 5.56
CA PRO A 78 -0.83 -3.98 7.00
C PRO A 78 0.23 -3.05 7.59
N SER A 79 -0.06 -2.37 8.69
CA SER A 79 0.86 -1.38 9.23
C SER A 79 0.83 -1.33 10.77
N ASN A 80 1.92 -0.81 11.32
CA ASN A 80 2.01 -0.37 12.69
C ASN A 80 2.54 1.07 12.67
N THR A 81 1.80 1.99 13.24
CA THR A 81 2.16 3.40 13.30
C THR A 81 1.92 3.94 14.71
N GLU A 82 2.98 4.42 15.34
CA GLU A 82 2.97 4.89 16.74
C GLU A 82 2.43 6.32 16.88
N THR A 83 2.44 7.06 15.79
CA THR A 83 2.05 8.47 15.75
C THR A 83 1.03 8.74 14.66
N GLU A 84 0.23 9.79 14.84
CA GLU A 84 -0.69 10.24 13.79
C GLU A 84 0.05 10.59 12.50
N TRP A 85 1.25 11.18 12.57
CA TRP A 85 2.05 11.45 11.38
C TRP A 85 2.42 10.17 10.62
N GLY A 86 2.77 9.11 11.34
CA GLY A 86 3.03 7.80 10.75
C GLY A 86 1.79 7.25 10.04
N TYR A 87 0.66 7.27 10.74
CA TYR A 87 -0.62 6.86 10.16
C TYR A 87 -0.96 7.64 8.89
N TRP A 88 -0.88 8.97 8.95
CA TRP A 88 -1.24 9.81 7.81
C TRP A 88 -0.32 9.62 6.61
N ARG A 89 0.99 9.38 6.81
CA ARG A 89 1.90 9.04 5.71
C ARG A 89 1.48 7.75 5.02
N VAL A 90 1.30 6.67 5.80
CA VAL A 90 0.91 5.36 5.24
C VAL A 90 -0.45 5.44 4.55
N ARG A 91 -1.43 6.10 5.18
CA ARG A 91 -2.75 6.31 4.59
C ARG A 91 -2.68 7.12 3.29
N THR A 92 -1.94 8.22 3.28
CA THR A 92 -1.74 9.04 2.07
C THR A 92 -1.07 8.23 0.98
N GLY A 93 -0.05 7.44 1.33
CA GLY A 93 0.56 6.48 0.41
C GLY A 93 -0.47 5.51 -0.16
N ALA A 94 -1.29 4.88 0.66
CA ALA A 94 -2.32 3.94 0.19
C ALA A 94 -3.30 4.59 -0.80
N VAL A 95 -3.80 5.78 -0.50
CA VAL A 95 -4.69 6.54 -1.40
C VAL A 95 -4.00 6.88 -2.72
N ALA A 96 -2.76 7.37 -2.65
CA ALA A 96 -1.99 7.71 -3.85
C ALA A 96 -1.71 6.48 -4.73
N ARG A 97 -1.38 5.33 -4.12
CA ARG A 97 -1.15 4.08 -4.89
C ARG A 97 -2.42 3.59 -5.58
N ALA A 98 -3.59 3.73 -4.95
CA ALA A 98 -4.86 3.42 -5.59
C ALA A 98 -5.09 4.29 -6.84
N LEU A 99 -4.87 5.61 -6.71
CA LEU A 99 -5.02 6.56 -7.80
C LEU A 99 -4.05 6.29 -8.96
N GLU A 100 -2.75 6.20 -8.66
CA GLU A 100 -1.69 6.11 -9.67
C GLU A 100 -1.74 4.81 -10.48
N ASN A 101 -2.13 3.72 -9.83
CA ASN A 101 -2.12 2.38 -10.44
C ASN A 101 -3.50 1.88 -10.83
N GLN A 102 -4.56 2.66 -10.55
CA GLN A 102 -5.95 2.27 -10.80
C GLN A 102 -6.27 0.86 -10.25
N VAL A 103 -5.95 0.67 -8.96
CA VAL A 103 -6.19 -0.54 -8.17
C VAL A 103 -6.92 -0.18 -6.89
N TYR A 104 -7.46 -1.17 -6.18
CA TYR A 104 -7.86 -0.97 -4.80
C TYR A 104 -6.67 -1.08 -3.86
N THR A 105 -6.69 -0.30 -2.77
CA THR A 105 -5.75 -0.47 -1.67
C THR A 105 -6.50 -0.64 -0.35
N VAL A 106 -5.96 -1.49 0.52
CA VAL A 106 -6.53 -1.75 1.85
C VAL A 106 -5.46 -1.44 2.88
N HIS A 107 -5.71 -0.44 3.71
CA HIS A 107 -4.86 -0.08 4.83
C HIS A 107 -5.42 -0.64 6.12
N ALA A 108 -4.65 -1.47 6.81
CA ALA A 108 -5.05 -2.12 8.05
C ALA A 108 -4.01 -1.84 9.16
N PRO A 109 -4.11 -0.70 9.88
CA PRO A 109 -3.20 -0.34 10.94
C PRO A 109 -3.53 -1.08 12.23
N VAL A 110 -2.49 -1.42 13.01
CA VAL A 110 -2.64 -1.80 14.42
C VAL A 110 -3.10 -0.58 15.20
N VAL A 111 -3.96 -0.78 16.19
CA VAL A 111 -4.43 0.25 17.12
C VAL A 111 -4.36 -0.23 18.57
N GLY A 112 -4.26 0.70 19.50
CA GLY A 112 -4.21 0.40 20.93
C GLY A 112 -2.78 0.31 21.47
N SER A 113 -2.65 -0.19 22.71
CA SER A 113 -1.38 -0.21 23.42
C SER A 113 -0.72 -1.60 23.42
N ALA A 114 0.58 -1.63 23.19
CA ALA A 114 1.42 -2.83 23.25
C ALA A 114 2.68 -2.54 24.09
N PRO A 115 2.57 -2.31 25.40
CA PRO A 115 3.68 -1.83 26.24
C PRO A 115 4.84 -2.81 26.38
N PHE A 116 4.66 -4.03 25.91
CA PHE A 116 5.69 -5.08 25.83
C PHE A 116 6.58 -4.98 24.59
N CYS A 117 6.23 -4.13 23.62
CA CYS A 117 6.93 -4.01 22.36
C CYS A 117 7.57 -2.63 22.24
N LEU A 118 8.88 -2.56 22.44
CA LEU A 118 9.64 -1.30 22.31
C LEU A 118 9.43 -0.68 20.92
N ALA A 119 9.17 0.61 20.87
CA ALA A 119 8.83 1.39 19.67
C ALA A 119 7.49 0.96 19.00
N CYS A 120 6.64 0.24 19.74
CA CYS A 120 5.28 -0.11 19.34
C CYS A 120 4.30 0.03 20.53
N GLU A 121 4.70 0.75 21.56
CA GLU A 121 3.94 0.84 22.82
C GLU A 121 2.56 1.45 22.62
N ASN A 122 2.46 2.42 21.74
CA ASN A 122 1.21 3.06 21.35
C ASN A 122 1.02 2.93 19.85
N ASN A 123 -0.19 2.59 19.44
CA ASN A 123 -0.50 2.41 18.02
C ASN A 123 -1.74 3.20 17.67
N THR A 124 -1.65 3.96 16.59
CA THR A 124 -2.72 4.85 16.15
C THR A 124 -3.06 4.63 14.69
N GLY A 125 -4.34 4.74 14.36
CA GLY A 125 -4.79 4.61 12.99
C GLY A 125 -6.27 4.33 12.85
N ALA A 126 -6.70 4.21 11.60
CA ALA A 126 -8.02 3.73 11.19
C ALA A 126 -7.88 2.87 9.94
N ALA A 127 -8.54 1.74 9.90
CA ALA A 127 -8.57 0.90 8.72
C ALA A 127 -9.32 1.62 7.58
N GLY A 128 -8.86 1.42 6.33
CA GLY A 128 -9.48 2.04 5.18
C GLY A 128 -9.36 1.20 3.91
N ILE A 129 -10.36 1.31 3.05
CA ILE A 129 -10.39 0.72 1.71
C ILE A 129 -10.51 1.87 0.73
N PHE A 130 -9.58 1.94 -0.21
CA PHE A 130 -9.46 3.04 -1.15
C PHE A 130 -9.48 2.54 -2.59
N ALA A 131 -9.93 3.41 -3.49
CA ALA A 131 -10.06 3.19 -4.92
C ALA A 131 -9.46 4.37 -5.69
N PRO A 132 -9.25 4.26 -7.00
CA PRO A 132 -9.00 5.43 -7.83
C PRO A 132 -10.18 6.40 -7.75
N SER A 133 -9.88 7.70 -7.89
CA SER A 133 -10.89 8.74 -8.00
C SER A 133 -11.31 8.87 -9.47
N ASP A 134 -12.33 8.11 -9.89
CA ASP A 134 -12.85 8.10 -11.26
C ASP A 134 -14.34 7.77 -11.26
N ARG A 135 -14.98 7.83 -12.44
CA ARG A 135 -16.40 7.54 -12.62
C ARG A 135 -16.79 6.15 -12.10
N GLY A 136 -17.94 6.06 -11.47
CA GLY A 136 -18.40 4.82 -10.85
C GLY A 136 -17.81 4.53 -9.47
N LEU A 137 -16.83 5.32 -9.03
CA LEU A 137 -16.18 5.24 -7.72
C LEU A 137 -16.39 6.54 -6.92
N PRO A 138 -16.25 6.52 -5.59
CA PRO A 138 -16.39 7.72 -4.79
C PRO A 138 -15.38 8.81 -5.19
N PRO A 139 -15.78 10.09 -5.32
CA PRO A 139 -14.91 11.18 -5.77
C PRO A 139 -13.63 11.34 -4.95
N GLY A 140 -13.66 11.06 -3.65
CA GLY A 140 -12.46 11.07 -2.78
C GLY A 140 -11.69 9.76 -2.75
N GLY A 141 -12.10 8.75 -3.54
CA GLY A 141 -11.46 7.43 -3.55
C GLY A 141 -11.62 6.62 -2.25
N ILE A 142 -12.48 7.04 -1.33
CA ILE A 142 -12.69 6.34 -0.05
C ILE A 142 -13.93 5.45 -0.20
N ILE A 143 -13.70 4.14 -0.24
CA ILE A 143 -14.79 3.13 -0.27
C ILE A 143 -15.34 2.91 1.14
N ALA A 144 -14.44 2.70 2.11
CA ALA A 144 -14.81 2.55 3.51
C ALA A 144 -13.70 3.05 4.41
N LEU A 145 -14.06 3.58 5.56
CA LEU A 145 -13.12 4.09 6.55
C LEU A 145 -13.62 3.76 7.96
N GLY A 146 -12.75 3.24 8.79
CA GLY A 146 -13.01 3.02 10.20
C GLY A 146 -12.83 4.28 11.05
N GLU A 147 -13.22 4.19 12.30
CA GLU A 147 -12.99 5.23 13.30
C GLU A 147 -11.53 5.18 13.78
N MET A 148 -10.96 6.35 14.03
CA MET A 148 -9.61 6.47 14.58
C MET A 148 -9.48 5.76 15.93
N ASN A 149 -8.39 4.98 16.05
CA ASN A 149 -7.99 4.31 17.28
C ASN A 149 -9.02 3.33 17.86
N ARG A 150 -9.90 2.83 16.99
CA ARG A 150 -10.91 1.84 17.37
C ARG A 150 -10.59 0.48 16.74
N ALA A 151 -10.51 -0.55 17.58
CA ALA A 151 -10.44 -1.93 17.12
C ALA A 151 -11.80 -2.33 16.51
N GLN A 152 -11.83 -2.55 15.19
CA GLN A 152 -13.04 -2.85 14.43
C GLN A 152 -12.74 -3.56 13.12
N TRP A 153 -13.74 -4.24 12.59
CA TRP A 153 -13.75 -4.69 11.21
C TRP A 153 -14.34 -3.62 10.30
N VAL A 154 -13.67 -3.36 9.18
CA VAL A 154 -14.17 -2.48 8.11
C VAL A 154 -14.41 -3.33 6.87
N HIS A 155 -15.63 -3.31 6.37
CA HIS A 155 -16.07 -4.14 5.25
C HIS A 155 -16.53 -3.28 4.09
N ALA A 156 -16.21 -3.72 2.87
CA ALA A 156 -16.79 -3.19 1.64
C ALA A 156 -16.80 -4.28 0.56
N THR A 157 -17.68 -4.11 -0.41
CA THR A 157 -17.63 -4.83 -1.68
C THR A 157 -16.95 -3.94 -2.70
N VAL A 158 -16.01 -4.49 -3.45
CA VAL A 158 -15.29 -3.81 -4.52
C VAL A 158 -15.54 -4.54 -5.84
N ASP A 159 -15.61 -3.78 -6.92
CA ASP A 159 -15.79 -4.28 -8.28
C ASP A 159 -14.44 -4.24 -9.01
N LEU A 160 -13.80 -5.40 -9.17
CA LEU A 160 -12.49 -5.51 -9.82
C LEU A 160 -12.58 -5.24 -11.33
N ASP A 161 -13.70 -5.60 -11.96
CA ASP A 161 -13.92 -5.36 -13.39
C ASP A 161 -13.99 -3.87 -13.68
N LEU A 162 -14.58 -3.08 -12.78
CA LEU A 162 -14.62 -1.64 -12.91
C LEU A 162 -13.23 -1.01 -12.95
N THR A 163 -12.31 -1.41 -12.05
CA THR A 163 -10.94 -0.88 -12.09
C THR A 163 -10.17 -1.34 -13.31
N ALA A 164 -10.42 -2.53 -13.82
CA ALA A 164 -9.85 -3.01 -15.08
C ALA A 164 -10.36 -2.18 -16.27
N GLU A 165 -11.68 -1.89 -16.33
CA GLU A 165 -12.26 -1.02 -17.35
C GLU A 165 -11.69 0.41 -17.30
N LEU A 166 -11.55 0.97 -16.09
CA LEU A 166 -11.04 2.33 -15.91
C LEU A 166 -9.58 2.49 -16.37
N ARG A 167 -8.77 1.45 -16.31
CA ARG A 167 -7.41 1.46 -16.87
C ARG A 167 -7.39 1.69 -18.38
N ASP A 168 -8.42 1.23 -19.10
CA ASP A 168 -8.51 1.33 -20.54
C ASP A 168 -9.37 2.52 -21.01
N SER A 169 -10.43 2.86 -20.30
CA SER A 169 -11.44 3.83 -20.73
C SER A 169 -11.91 4.80 -19.65
N GLY A 170 -11.21 4.91 -18.53
CA GLY A 170 -11.49 5.86 -17.45
C GLY A 170 -11.41 7.31 -17.87
N GLY A 171 -11.82 8.23 -17.01
CA GLY A 171 -11.68 9.67 -17.22
C GLY A 171 -10.22 10.09 -17.40
N VAL A 172 -9.31 9.37 -16.73
CA VAL A 172 -7.87 9.43 -16.89
C VAL A 172 -7.32 7.99 -16.86
N GLN A 173 -6.13 7.75 -17.41
CA GLN A 173 -5.54 6.43 -17.56
C GLN A 173 -4.12 6.43 -16.98
N THR A 174 -4.00 6.77 -15.71
CA THR A 174 -2.71 6.93 -15.02
C THR A 174 -1.85 5.68 -15.09
N PHE A 175 -2.45 4.49 -14.98
CA PHE A 175 -1.74 3.23 -15.14
C PHE A 175 -1.17 3.04 -16.56
N LYS A 176 -2.00 3.29 -17.58
CA LYS A 176 -1.65 3.08 -19.00
C LYS A 176 -0.63 4.11 -19.49
N HIS A 177 -0.81 5.37 -19.10
CA HIS A 177 0.07 6.48 -19.53
C HIS A 177 1.34 6.62 -18.68
N TRP A 178 1.53 5.78 -17.68
CA TRP A 178 2.73 5.81 -16.83
C TRP A 178 4.04 5.82 -17.62
N PRO A 179 4.22 4.99 -18.68
CA PRO A 179 5.48 4.99 -19.45
C PRO A 179 5.73 6.26 -20.27
N GLU A 180 4.70 7.09 -20.47
CA GLU A 180 4.79 8.30 -21.28
C GLU A 180 5.36 9.49 -20.50
N GLN A 181 5.35 9.42 -19.15
CA GLN A 181 5.88 10.50 -18.34
C GLN A 181 7.41 10.58 -18.46
N PRO A 182 7.99 11.80 -18.48
CA PRO A 182 9.43 11.96 -18.40
C PRO A 182 9.97 11.31 -17.14
N GLY A 183 10.87 10.32 -17.29
CA GLY A 183 11.48 9.60 -16.18
C GLY A 183 10.87 8.24 -15.85
N ALA A 184 9.93 7.76 -16.62
CA ALA A 184 9.70 6.32 -16.70
C ALA A 184 10.94 5.57 -17.26
N GLY A 185 11.81 6.30 -17.96
CA GLY A 185 13.22 6.01 -18.23
C GLY A 185 14.14 6.92 -17.39
N PRO A 186 15.38 7.22 -17.79
CA PRO A 186 16.22 8.17 -17.07
C PRO A 186 15.55 9.55 -17.05
N LEU A 187 15.36 10.09 -15.85
CA LEU A 187 14.80 11.43 -15.65
C LEU A 187 15.74 12.49 -16.23
N PRO A 188 15.24 13.46 -17.01
CA PRO A 188 16.00 14.68 -17.25
C PRO A 188 16.25 15.39 -15.90
N PRO A 189 17.44 15.93 -15.67
CA PRO A 189 17.73 16.64 -14.44
C PRO A 189 16.76 17.81 -14.27
N ALA A 190 16.20 17.95 -13.07
CA ALA A 190 15.41 19.13 -12.75
C ALA A 190 16.31 20.37 -12.75
N GLN A 191 15.84 21.45 -13.36
CA GLN A 191 16.55 22.71 -13.40
C GLN A 191 15.98 23.66 -12.33
N LEU A 192 16.87 24.30 -11.58
CA LEU A 192 16.48 25.36 -10.65
C LEU A 192 16.50 26.70 -11.38
N PHE A 193 15.35 27.36 -11.45
CA PHE A 193 15.24 28.75 -11.92
C PHE A 193 15.05 29.65 -10.71
N SER A 194 15.98 30.60 -10.54
CA SER A 194 15.81 31.69 -9.57
C SER A 194 14.92 32.79 -10.18
N LEU A 195 13.94 33.23 -9.40
CA LEU A 195 13.05 34.35 -9.75
C LEU A 195 13.36 35.62 -8.92
N VAL A 196 14.49 35.60 -8.21
CA VAL A 196 15.00 36.76 -7.42
C VAL A 196 16.33 37.22 -7.96
#